data_f702c80e7600b7ecb95dbc0efd6cd081
#
_entry.id   f702c80e7600b7ecb95dbc0efd6cd081
#
_cell.length_a   1.000
_cell.length_b   1.000
_cell.length_c   1.000
_cell.angle_alpha   90.00
_cell.angle_beta   90.00
_cell.angle_gamma   90.00
#
_symmetry.space_group_name_H-M   'P 1'
#
loop_
_entity.id
_entity.type
_entity.pdbx_description
1 polymer ?
#
loop_
_entity_poly.entity_id
_entity_poly.type
_entity_poly.pdbx_seq_one_letter_code
_entity_poly.pdbx_strand_id
1 'polypeptide(L)'
;VLRSDGTLELSETEIRAALTRVLASPRFRDSPQISAFLSYVVDRTLAGRSDQIKGYTIAVEALGRDASFDPNSQSIVRTEAARLRQELARYYADAGRDDAVRITLPRGRYVPVFECGQPAVPPETAEMPTVDAAAPTPAATAPLAPDIRTAPAPAGGDRRGRIGAAWLPVAAVVIGALVAYGLVNTLVLRAQRSRTPAVEQADDPVRASAYAARHGEPRIAVAPITTTGAVREGRVDPAAVHTILVNALSRFEDIVVVLARPGNDRPGTVPADYLLTPILVYGNESDPVLTLRLTTLPDQAVIWHADFETARPGETREVARRRMALEALSILLEPFGIVAAAERRKQEQQPPPRYGCALLAAKVARYYDPGRHNQTRECLERAIADDPGFVLAHVLLARLHVRDYLHGLSASGDLSTAVTLAHRAVELGPNSARAHYTLMQIELARGRVERARELARKALALNPYDVRVLMQVGGFMVATGDVDGGLALLQQARRHLSTNPHPLAWSLFLAHYLRDEMTEAAADIAEMPGEYDINLVARALLSARTGDPEGARAALAVLHARQRAWIEGAQERLSRLVAAPWIRDRLEADLKAIGGADTH
;
A
#
# COMPACT_ATOMS: atom_id res chain seq x y z
N VAL A 1 -23.77 -15.13 35.57
CA VAL A 1 -23.85 -13.88 36.32
C VAL A 1 -24.11 -12.77 35.30
N LEU A 2 -25.20 -12.01 35.50
CA LEU A 2 -25.54 -10.86 34.65
C LEU A 2 -24.63 -9.68 35.04
N ARG A 3 -23.94 -9.08 34.05
CA ARG A 3 -23.36 -7.74 34.24
C ARG A 3 -24.47 -6.69 34.35
N SER A 4 -24.16 -5.54 34.93
CA SER A 4 -25.07 -4.41 35.12
C SER A 4 -25.65 -3.82 33.81
N ASP A 5 -25.24 -4.32 32.64
CA ASP A 5 -25.69 -3.97 31.29
C ASP A 5 -26.63 -5.01 30.65
N GLY A 6 -26.97 -6.08 31.37
CA GLY A 6 -27.92 -7.10 30.89
C GLY A 6 -27.39 -8.12 29.92
N THR A 7 -26.09 -8.20 29.69
CA THR A 7 -25.46 -9.22 28.81
C THR A 7 -25.29 -10.54 29.56
N LEU A 8 -25.69 -11.65 28.92
CA LEU A 8 -25.47 -13.02 29.41
C LEU A 8 -24.00 -13.37 29.36
N GLU A 9 -23.35 -13.56 30.51
CA GLU A 9 -21.99 -14.12 30.55
C GLU A 9 -22.04 -15.62 30.24
N LEU A 10 -21.32 -16.03 29.19
CA LEU A 10 -21.09 -17.44 28.88
C LEU A 10 -20.22 -18.06 29.99
N SER A 11 -20.62 -19.20 30.51
CA SER A 11 -19.84 -19.93 31.49
C SER A 11 -18.64 -20.63 30.80
N GLU A 12 -17.55 -20.83 31.55
CA GLU A 12 -16.39 -21.59 31.08
C GLU A 12 -16.79 -22.99 30.58
N THR A 13 -17.76 -23.63 31.24
CA THR A 13 -18.26 -24.96 30.87
C THR A 13 -18.95 -24.94 29.51
N GLU A 14 -19.71 -23.90 29.17
CA GLU A 14 -20.37 -23.76 27.87
C GLU A 14 -19.37 -23.53 26.75
N ILE A 15 -18.37 -22.69 27.01
CA ILE A 15 -17.28 -22.44 26.03
C ILE A 15 -16.47 -23.72 25.78
N ARG A 16 -16.14 -24.48 26.82
CA ARG A 16 -15.41 -25.77 26.66
C ARG A 16 -16.24 -26.81 25.93
N ALA A 17 -17.56 -26.86 26.20
CA ALA A 17 -18.46 -27.75 25.46
C ALA A 17 -18.53 -27.36 23.96
N ALA A 18 -18.57 -26.08 23.64
CA ALA A 18 -18.52 -25.59 22.26
C ALA A 18 -17.19 -25.96 21.59
N LEU A 19 -16.06 -25.72 22.26
CA LEU A 19 -14.73 -26.11 21.76
C LEU A 19 -14.69 -27.61 21.44
N THR A 20 -15.19 -28.45 22.35
CA THR A 20 -15.21 -29.92 22.14
C THR A 20 -16.03 -30.30 20.91
N ARG A 21 -17.19 -29.68 20.67
CA ARG A 21 -17.99 -29.93 19.45
C ARG A 21 -17.28 -29.51 18.18
N VAL A 22 -16.65 -28.33 18.16
CA VAL A 22 -15.87 -27.85 17.02
C VAL A 22 -14.74 -28.83 16.70
N LEU A 23 -13.95 -29.22 17.71
CA LEU A 23 -12.81 -30.14 17.54
C LEU A 23 -13.23 -31.57 17.11
N ALA A 24 -14.43 -32.01 17.51
CA ALA A 24 -14.97 -33.33 17.12
C ALA A 24 -15.46 -33.34 15.66
N SER A 25 -15.64 -32.19 15.02
CA SER A 25 -16.07 -32.14 13.63
C SER A 25 -15.02 -32.69 12.67
N PRO A 26 -15.41 -33.30 11.52
CA PRO A 26 -14.46 -33.87 10.55
C PRO A 26 -13.40 -32.86 10.11
N ARG A 27 -13.77 -31.60 9.89
CA ARG A 27 -12.89 -30.51 9.42
C ARG A 27 -11.72 -30.24 10.37
N PHE A 28 -11.96 -30.29 11.67
CA PHE A 28 -10.95 -30.05 12.70
C PHE A 28 -10.20 -31.33 13.06
N ARG A 29 -10.86 -32.48 13.06
CA ARG A 29 -10.24 -33.79 13.32
C ARG A 29 -9.14 -34.10 12.31
N ASP A 30 -9.37 -33.74 11.02
CA ASP A 30 -8.42 -34.00 9.93
C ASP A 30 -7.32 -32.90 9.83
N SER A 31 -7.33 -31.92 10.73
CA SER A 31 -6.39 -30.80 10.72
C SER A 31 -5.76 -30.55 12.09
N PRO A 32 -4.78 -31.38 12.52
CA PRO A 32 -4.23 -31.32 13.89
C PRO A 32 -3.64 -29.95 14.29
N GLN A 33 -3.00 -29.25 13.35
CA GLN A 33 -2.39 -27.93 13.61
C GLN A 33 -3.44 -26.86 13.92
N ILE A 34 -4.55 -26.84 13.17
CA ILE A 34 -5.64 -25.90 13.42
C ILE A 34 -6.34 -26.21 14.74
N SER A 35 -6.53 -27.49 15.04
CA SER A 35 -7.14 -27.95 16.28
C SER A 35 -6.29 -27.58 17.49
N ALA A 36 -4.97 -27.80 17.42
CA ALA A 36 -4.03 -27.39 18.45
C ALA A 36 -4.01 -25.85 18.64
N PHE A 37 -4.06 -25.10 17.55
CA PHE A 37 -4.13 -23.64 17.60
C PHE A 37 -5.41 -23.19 18.31
N LEU A 38 -6.58 -23.70 17.91
CA LEU A 38 -7.87 -23.33 18.51
C LEU A 38 -7.92 -23.67 20.00
N SER A 39 -7.50 -24.88 20.38
CA SER A 39 -7.43 -25.32 21.77
C SER A 39 -6.56 -24.38 22.61
N TYR A 40 -5.34 -24.09 22.11
CA TYR A 40 -4.41 -23.23 22.81
C TYR A 40 -4.96 -21.82 23.09
N VAL A 41 -5.53 -21.16 22.08
CA VAL A 41 -6.04 -19.78 22.27
C VAL A 41 -7.27 -19.73 23.16
N VAL A 42 -8.15 -20.74 23.09
CA VAL A 42 -9.32 -20.83 23.97
C VAL A 42 -8.90 -21.11 25.42
N ASP A 43 -8.01 -22.09 25.65
CA ASP A 43 -7.53 -22.44 26.98
C ASP A 43 -6.78 -21.28 27.65
N ARG A 44 -5.92 -20.56 26.92
CA ARG A 44 -5.22 -19.38 27.45
C ARG A 44 -6.19 -18.25 27.78
N THR A 45 -7.23 -18.06 26.96
CA THR A 45 -8.26 -17.02 27.22
C THR A 45 -9.08 -17.35 28.45
N LEU A 46 -9.54 -18.59 28.61
CA LEU A 46 -10.27 -19.04 29.78
C LEU A 46 -9.43 -19.00 31.06
N ALA A 47 -8.12 -19.23 30.96
CA ALA A 47 -7.19 -19.09 32.09
C ALA A 47 -6.86 -17.63 32.45
N GLY A 48 -7.47 -16.62 31.81
CA GLY A 48 -7.20 -15.20 32.03
C GLY A 48 -5.85 -14.72 31.49
N ARG A 49 -5.18 -15.50 30.63
CA ARG A 49 -3.83 -15.22 30.09
C ARG A 49 -3.86 -14.78 28.63
N SER A 50 -4.86 -13.99 28.26
CA SER A 50 -5.02 -13.46 26.90
C SER A 50 -3.85 -12.59 26.43
N ASP A 51 -3.16 -11.93 27.36
CA ASP A 51 -1.93 -11.15 27.14
C ASP A 51 -0.74 -12.00 26.63
N GLN A 52 -0.72 -13.30 26.96
CA GLN A 52 0.28 -14.26 26.54
C GLN A 52 0.01 -14.85 25.16
N ILE A 53 -1.13 -14.64 24.56
CA ILE A 53 -1.50 -15.11 23.22
C ILE A 53 -0.81 -14.23 22.18
N LYS A 54 0.45 -14.58 21.85
CA LYS A 54 1.28 -13.87 20.85
C LYS A 54 1.71 -14.84 19.75
N GLY A 55 2.09 -14.29 18.59
CA GLY A 55 2.53 -15.11 17.47
C GLY A 55 3.67 -16.08 17.83
N TYR A 56 4.60 -15.68 18.69
CA TYR A 56 5.67 -16.52 19.18
C TYR A 56 5.15 -17.69 20.04
N THR A 57 4.32 -17.40 21.04
CA THR A 57 3.81 -18.44 21.95
C THR A 57 2.89 -19.43 21.23
N ILE A 58 2.09 -18.97 20.27
CA ILE A 58 1.28 -19.85 19.41
C ILE A 58 2.18 -20.77 18.57
N ALA A 59 3.24 -20.22 17.97
CA ALA A 59 4.15 -21.01 17.15
C ALA A 59 4.84 -22.13 17.95
N VAL A 60 5.37 -21.79 19.11
CA VAL A 60 6.14 -22.73 19.94
C VAL A 60 5.22 -23.70 20.67
N GLU A 61 4.20 -23.19 21.37
CA GLU A 61 3.40 -24.01 22.28
C GLU A 61 2.20 -24.69 21.60
N ALA A 62 1.62 -24.10 20.55
CA ALA A 62 0.48 -24.69 19.84
C ALA A 62 0.91 -25.43 18.56
N LEU A 63 1.86 -24.89 17.80
CA LEU A 63 2.27 -25.45 16.50
C LEU A 63 3.58 -26.24 16.58
N GLY A 64 4.16 -26.42 17.77
CA GLY A 64 5.34 -27.25 18.01
C GLY A 64 6.60 -26.77 17.30
N ARG A 65 6.77 -25.46 17.12
CA ARG A 65 7.96 -24.88 16.50
C ARG A 65 9.09 -24.76 17.51
N ASP A 66 10.32 -24.79 17.02
CA ASP A 66 11.51 -24.63 17.84
C ASP A 66 11.51 -23.26 18.57
N ALA A 67 12.15 -23.21 19.76
CA ALA A 67 12.25 -21.97 20.54
C ALA A 67 13.03 -20.84 19.83
N SER A 68 13.79 -21.16 18.79
CA SER A 68 14.42 -20.19 17.89
C SER A 68 13.45 -19.58 16.86
N PHE A 69 12.17 -19.95 16.89
CA PHE A 69 11.15 -19.44 15.99
C PHE A 69 11.05 -17.90 16.06
N ASP A 70 11.23 -17.23 14.93
CA ASP A 70 10.99 -15.78 14.79
C ASP A 70 9.61 -15.54 14.15
N PRO A 71 8.62 -15.06 14.91
CA PRO A 71 7.27 -14.77 14.38
C PRO A 71 7.26 -13.64 13.33
N ASN A 72 8.36 -12.88 13.19
CA ASN A 72 8.48 -11.81 12.22
C ASN A 72 9.02 -12.29 10.87
N SER A 73 9.81 -13.36 10.87
CA SER A 73 10.35 -13.97 9.66
C SER A 73 9.47 -15.09 9.11
N GLN A 74 8.61 -15.70 9.92
CA GLN A 74 7.78 -16.83 9.53
C GLN A 74 6.30 -16.51 9.66
N SER A 75 5.60 -16.44 8.54
CA SER A 75 4.17 -16.11 8.48
C SER A 75 3.22 -17.25 8.90
N ILE A 76 3.76 -18.40 9.38
CA ILE A 76 2.98 -19.60 9.63
C ILE A 76 1.80 -19.38 10.59
N VAL A 77 1.99 -18.62 11.67
CA VAL A 77 0.90 -18.34 12.62
C VAL A 77 -0.20 -17.52 11.98
N ARG A 78 0.14 -16.59 11.09
CA ARG A 78 -0.85 -15.78 10.36
C ARG A 78 -1.62 -16.63 9.34
N THR A 79 -0.91 -17.51 8.64
CA THR A 79 -1.51 -18.44 7.68
C THR A 79 -2.45 -19.39 8.39
N GLU A 80 -2.01 -20.02 9.50
CA GLU A 80 -2.86 -20.91 10.28
C GLU A 80 -4.03 -20.17 10.96
N ALA A 81 -3.85 -18.93 11.41
CA ALA A 81 -4.95 -18.11 11.92
C ALA A 81 -5.97 -17.74 10.84
N ALA A 82 -5.54 -17.47 9.61
CA ALA A 82 -6.45 -17.23 8.49
C ALA A 82 -7.23 -18.50 8.14
N ARG A 83 -6.56 -19.65 8.10
CA ARG A 83 -7.16 -20.95 7.88
C ARG A 83 -8.13 -21.31 8.99
N LEU A 84 -7.76 -21.09 10.26
CA LEU A 84 -8.64 -21.33 11.41
C LEU A 84 -9.93 -20.51 11.31
N ARG A 85 -9.86 -19.21 10.94
CA ARG A 85 -11.05 -18.38 10.73
C ARG A 85 -11.95 -18.93 9.64
N GLN A 86 -11.37 -19.40 8.55
CA GLN A 86 -12.12 -19.98 7.43
C GLN A 86 -12.81 -21.29 7.83
N GLU A 87 -12.12 -22.17 8.56
CA GLU A 87 -12.71 -23.42 9.00
C GLU A 87 -13.78 -23.24 10.09
N LEU A 88 -13.61 -22.26 11.00
CA LEU A 88 -14.66 -21.88 11.94
C LEU A 88 -15.89 -21.34 11.20
N ALA A 89 -15.71 -20.44 10.21
CA ALA A 89 -16.82 -19.91 9.42
C ALA A 89 -17.56 -21.03 8.67
N ARG A 90 -16.85 -21.99 8.09
CA ARG A 90 -17.45 -23.14 7.42
C ARG A 90 -18.18 -24.08 8.40
N TYR A 91 -17.60 -24.31 9.58
CA TYR A 91 -18.24 -25.12 10.63
C TYR A 91 -19.58 -24.53 11.05
N TYR A 92 -19.62 -23.20 11.33
CA TYR A 92 -20.86 -22.54 11.73
C TYR A 92 -21.85 -22.26 10.60
N ALA A 93 -21.43 -22.41 9.34
CA ALA A 93 -22.35 -22.40 8.20
C ALA A 93 -23.06 -23.75 7.98
N ASP A 94 -22.48 -24.84 8.50
CA ASP A 94 -22.92 -26.22 8.29
C ASP A 94 -23.25 -26.93 9.63
N ALA A 95 -22.35 -27.73 10.15
CA ALA A 95 -22.57 -28.60 11.31
C ALA A 95 -22.79 -27.86 12.64
N GLY A 96 -22.23 -26.67 12.80
CA GLY A 96 -22.36 -25.83 14.01
C GLY A 96 -23.41 -24.72 13.89
N ARG A 97 -24.33 -24.79 12.91
CA ARG A 97 -25.31 -23.73 12.66
C ARG A 97 -26.14 -23.41 13.89
N ASP A 98 -26.56 -24.42 14.62
CA ASP A 98 -27.46 -24.34 15.78
C ASP A 98 -26.71 -24.35 17.12
N ASP A 99 -25.38 -24.19 17.11
CA ASP A 99 -24.58 -24.14 18.32
C ASP A 99 -24.95 -22.92 19.18
N ALA A 100 -25.27 -23.15 20.46
CA ALA A 100 -25.60 -22.11 21.40
C ALA A 100 -24.46 -21.14 21.72
N VAL A 101 -23.20 -21.54 21.48
CA VAL A 101 -22.00 -20.74 21.68
C VAL A 101 -21.17 -20.78 20.44
N ARG A 102 -20.84 -19.62 19.90
CA ARG A 102 -19.95 -19.46 18.75
C ARG A 102 -18.58 -18.95 19.18
N ILE A 103 -17.53 -19.62 18.71
CA ILE A 103 -16.15 -19.23 18.92
C ILE A 103 -15.67 -18.53 17.64
N THR A 104 -15.32 -17.26 17.74
CA THR A 104 -14.79 -16.50 16.59
C THR A 104 -13.38 -16.02 16.87
N LEU A 105 -12.56 -15.88 15.80
CA LEU A 105 -11.20 -15.34 15.90
C LEU A 105 -11.13 -14.04 15.10
N PRO A 106 -11.19 -12.86 15.73
CA PRO A 106 -11.20 -11.57 15.05
C PRO A 106 -9.97 -11.37 14.14
N ARG A 107 -10.14 -10.61 13.06
CA ARG A 107 -9.00 -10.24 12.18
C ARG A 107 -8.04 -9.34 12.95
N GLY A 108 -6.74 -9.56 12.76
CA GLY A 108 -5.69 -8.79 13.44
C GLY A 108 -5.38 -9.22 14.89
N ARG A 109 -6.17 -10.12 15.48
CA ARG A 109 -5.96 -10.63 16.84
C ARG A 109 -5.95 -12.15 16.85
N TYR A 110 -5.33 -12.72 17.90
CA TYR A 110 -5.31 -14.18 18.14
C TYR A 110 -6.13 -14.57 19.37
N VAL A 111 -6.67 -13.60 20.11
CA VAL A 111 -7.57 -13.83 21.23
C VAL A 111 -8.97 -14.12 20.68
N PRO A 112 -9.57 -15.28 20.98
CA PRO A 112 -10.91 -15.63 20.52
C PRO A 112 -11.97 -14.79 21.23
N VAL A 113 -13.12 -14.60 20.57
CA VAL A 113 -14.32 -13.99 21.10
C VAL A 113 -15.40 -15.07 21.16
N PHE A 114 -16.18 -15.07 22.24
CA PHE A 114 -17.26 -16.02 22.48
C PHE A 114 -18.61 -15.28 22.41
N GLU A 115 -19.50 -15.74 21.55
CA GLU A 115 -20.79 -15.12 21.28
C GLU A 115 -21.91 -16.13 21.50
N CYS A 116 -23.06 -15.69 22.04
CA CYS A 116 -24.27 -16.51 22.09
C CYS A 116 -24.77 -16.71 20.65
N GLY A 117 -24.99 -17.96 20.24
CA GLY A 117 -25.59 -18.29 18.96
C GLY A 117 -27.06 -17.84 18.98
N GLN A 118 -27.48 -17.00 18.03
CA GLN A 118 -28.91 -16.75 17.82
C GLN A 118 -29.50 -17.96 17.08
N PRO A 119 -30.61 -18.57 17.57
CA PRO A 119 -31.34 -19.56 16.77
C PRO A 119 -31.83 -18.86 15.48
N ALA A 120 -31.62 -19.53 14.35
CA ALA A 120 -32.09 -19.04 13.07
C ALA A 120 -33.62 -18.85 13.09
N VAL A 121 -34.07 -17.61 13.07
CA VAL A 121 -35.49 -17.30 12.79
C VAL A 121 -35.74 -17.70 11.34
N PRO A 122 -36.74 -18.56 11.03
CA PRO A 122 -37.09 -18.89 9.65
C PRO A 122 -37.46 -17.59 8.92
N PRO A 123 -37.12 -17.42 7.65
CA PRO A 123 -37.54 -16.24 6.91
C PRO A 123 -39.09 -16.27 6.81
N GLU A 124 -39.73 -15.35 7.50
CA GLU A 124 -41.14 -15.05 7.35
C GLU A 124 -41.33 -14.55 5.91
N THR A 125 -42.16 -15.25 5.17
CA THR A 125 -42.56 -14.93 3.82
C THR A 125 -43.16 -13.53 3.76
N ALA A 126 -42.36 -12.54 3.40
CA ALA A 126 -42.87 -11.22 3.07
C ALA A 126 -43.51 -11.33 1.66
N GLU A 127 -44.83 -11.31 1.64
CA GLU A 127 -45.66 -11.10 0.46
C GLU A 127 -45.24 -9.82 -0.24
N MET A 128 -44.80 -9.95 -1.48
CA MET A 128 -44.58 -8.81 -2.38
C MET A 128 -45.95 -8.25 -2.79
N PRO A 129 -46.21 -6.95 -2.70
CA PRO A 129 -47.34 -6.34 -3.35
C PRO A 129 -47.09 -6.33 -4.87
N THR A 130 -47.98 -7.01 -5.57
CA THR A 130 -48.13 -6.92 -7.03
C THR A 130 -48.53 -5.50 -7.41
N VAL A 131 -47.67 -4.82 -8.16
CA VAL A 131 -48.07 -3.61 -8.88
C VAL A 131 -48.19 -3.95 -10.37
N ASP A 132 -49.38 -3.66 -10.87
CA ASP A 132 -49.85 -3.87 -12.22
C ASP A 132 -48.92 -3.34 -13.30
N ALA A 133 -48.73 -4.17 -14.30
CA ALA A 133 -48.09 -3.82 -15.55
C ALA A 133 -49.02 -2.95 -16.40
N ALA A 134 -48.62 -1.72 -16.64
CA ALA A 134 -49.14 -0.92 -17.75
C ALA A 134 -48.01 -0.64 -18.74
N ALA A 135 -48.05 -1.32 -19.86
CA ALA A 135 -47.22 -1.00 -21.01
C ALA A 135 -47.69 0.28 -21.69
N PRO A 136 -46.82 1.09 -22.22
CA PRO A 136 -47.15 1.88 -23.42
C PRO A 136 -46.36 1.42 -24.64
N THR A 137 -47.10 1.18 -25.67
CA THR A 137 -46.75 0.90 -27.05
C THR A 137 -46.00 2.08 -27.71
N PRO A 138 -45.25 1.84 -28.79
CA PRO A 138 -44.25 2.77 -29.31
C PRO A 138 -44.84 3.79 -30.28
N ALA A 139 -44.31 5.01 -30.24
CA ALA A 139 -44.45 5.99 -31.33
C ALA A 139 -43.04 6.31 -31.87
N ALA A 140 -42.89 5.95 -32.94
CA ALA A 140 -42.50 6.21 -34.32
C ALA A 140 -41.81 7.57 -34.57
N THR A 141 -40.80 7.46 -35.45
CA THR A 141 -40.39 8.39 -36.51
C THR A 141 -39.59 9.62 -36.08
N ALA A 142 -38.43 9.76 -36.50
CA ALA A 142 -37.70 9.84 -37.74
C ALA A 142 -36.75 11.02 -37.76
N PRO A 143 -35.79 11.06 -38.63
CA PRO A 143 -34.57 11.86 -38.46
C PRO A 143 -34.67 13.16 -39.25
N LEU A 144 -33.94 14.16 -38.79
CA LEU A 144 -33.67 15.34 -39.63
C LEU A 144 -32.19 15.73 -39.46
N ALA A 145 -31.45 15.42 -40.49
CA ALA A 145 -30.16 16.05 -40.75
C ALA A 145 -30.41 17.45 -41.33
N PRO A 146 -29.67 18.48 -40.99
CA PRO A 146 -29.69 19.72 -41.74
C PRO A 146 -28.69 19.70 -42.89
N ASP A 147 -29.22 19.95 -44.07
CA ASP A 147 -28.53 20.22 -45.33
C ASP A 147 -27.51 21.37 -45.18
N ILE A 148 -26.31 21.10 -45.64
CA ILE A 148 -25.32 22.14 -45.92
C ILE A 148 -25.63 22.74 -47.29
N ARG A 149 -26.24 23.92 -47.30
CA ARG A 149 -26.40 24.69 -48.52
C ARG A 149 -25.09 25.32 -48.93
N THR A 150 -24.59 24.92 -50.06
CA THR A 150 -23.55 25.57 -50.85
C THR A 150 -24.01 26.96 -51.30
N ALA A 151 -23.29 27.99 -50.96
CA ALA A 151 -23.44 29.32 -51.55
C ALA A 151 -22.60 29.47 -52.84
N PRO A 152 -23.08 30.15 -53.84
CA PRO A 152 -22.42 30.23 -55.15
C PRO A 152 -21.25 31.22 -55.18
N ALA A 153 -20.26 30.89 -56.01
CA ALA A 153 -19.10 31.70 -56.29
C ALA A 153 -19.49 32.99 -57.05
N PRO A 154 -18.91 34.13 -56.77
CA PRO A 154 -19.02 35.31 -57.63
C PRO A 154 -18.01 35.25 -58.78
N ALA A 155 -18.54 35.56 -59.94
CA ALA A 155 -17.85 35.62 -61.22
C ALA A 155 -16.78 36.68 -61.32
N GLY A 156 -15.86 36.48 -62.21
CA GLY A 156 -14.63 37.15 -62.47
C GLY A 156 -14.65 38.66 -62.62
N GLY A 157 -13.54 39.23 -62.23
CA GLY A 157 -13.11 40.60 -62.51
C GLY A 157 -11.61 40.62 -62.73
N ASP A 158 -11.26 40.62 -63.97
CA ASP A 158 -9.88 40.76 -64.49
C ASP A 158 -9.34 42.13 -64.11
N ARG A 159 -8.36 42.22 -63.21
CA ARG A 159 -7.50 43.42 -63.01
C ARG A 159 -6.05 43.00 -62.87
N ARG A 160 -5.38 42.99 -64.01
CA ARG A 160 -3.93 43.02 -64.05
C ARG A 160 -3.42 44.30 -63.40
N GLY A 161 -3.06 44.22 -62.16
CA GLY A 161 -2.30 45.23 -61.43
C GLY A 161 -0.83 44.84 -61.32
N ARG A 162 0.03 45.62 -61.91
CA ARG A 162 1.47 45.53 -61.77
C ARG A 162 1.86 45.61 -60.31
N ILE A 163 2.30 44.49 -59.73
CA ILE A 163 2.91 44.49 -58.40
C ILE A 163 4.40 44.86 -58.59
N GLY A 164 4.71 46.05 -58.09
CA GLY A 164 6.06 46.64 -58.18
C GLY A 164 7.11 45.82 -57.43
N ALA A 165 8.34 45.83 -57.96
CA ALA A 165 9.52 45.14 -57.52
C ALA A 165 10.04 45.49 -56.11
N ALA A 166 9.25 46.17 -55.26
CA ALA A 166 9.66 46.62 -53.91
C ALA A 166 9.51 45.56 -52.81
N TRP A 167 8.88 44.41 -53.09
CA TRP A 167 8.61 43.36 -52.07
C TRP A 167 9.64 42.25 -52.05
N LEU A 168 10.54 42.16 -53.01
CA LEU A 168 11.58 41.13 -53.12
C LEU A 168 12.52 41.07 -51.88
N PRO A 169 12.99 42.18 -51.29
CA PRO A 169 13.84 42.09 -50.11
C PRO A 169 13.11 41.64 -48.84
N VAL A 170 11.80 41.99 -48.70
CA VAL A 170 11.03 41.58 -47.53
C VAL A 170 10.70 40.11 -47.60
N ALA A 171 10.34 39.57 -48.76
CA ALA A 171 10.11 38.14 -48.95
C ALA A 171 11.38 37.31 -48.68
N ALA A 172 12.55 37.79 -49.10
CA ALA A 172 13.82 37.13 -48.83
C ALA A 172 14.17 37.09 -47.32
N VAL A 173 13.88 38.15 -46.58
CA VAL A 173 14.09 38.21 -45.13
C VAL A 173 13.11 37.27 -44.39
N VAL A 174 11.83 37.22 -44.79
CA VAL A 174 10.84 36.33 -44.20
C VAL A 174 11.16 34.85 -44.49
N ILE A 175 11.57 34.52 -45.72
CA ILE A 175 11.99 33.16 -46.06
C ILE A 175 13.26 32.78 -45.30
N GLY A 176 14.24 33.67 -45.20
CA GLY A 176 15.44 33.48 -44.41
C GLY A 176 15.16 33.23 -42.93
N ALA A 177 14.20 34.00 -42.33
CA ALA A 177 13.76 33.81 -40.96
C ALA A 177 13.01 32.50 -40.74
N LEU A 178 12.17 32.08 -41.69
CA LEU A 178 11.46 30.79 -41.64
C LEU A 178 12.41 29.60 -41.79
N VAL A 179 13.44 29.69 -42.66
CA VAL A 179 14.47 28.68 -42.81
C VAL A 179 15.36 28.58 -41.56
N ALA A 180 15.75 29.73 -40.99
CA ALA A 180 16.50 29.77 -39.73
C ALA A 180 15.68 29.22 -38.57
N TYR A 181 14.38 29.54 -38.46
CA TYR A 181 13.46 28.98 -37.47
C TYR A 181 13.28 27.48 -37.66
N GLY A 182 13.12 26.98 -38.88
CA GLY A 182 13.07 25.57 -39.21
C GLY A 182 14.36 24.82 -38.84
N LEU A 183 15.54 25.42 -39.11
CA LEU A 183 16.83 24.86 -38.72
C LEU A 183 17.02 24.84 -37.20
N VAL A 184 16.70 25.91 -36.51
CA VAL A 184 16.75 25.95 -35.03
C VAL A 184 15.76 24.95 -34.41
N ASN A 185 14.54 24.86 -34.94
CA ASN A 185 13.55 23.91 -34.44
C ASN A 185 13.98 22.44 -34.72
N THR A 186 14.58 22.16 -35.88
CA THR A 186 15.13 20.82 -36.17
C THR A 186 16.34 20.50 -35.31
N LEU A 187 17.20 21.47 -35.00
CA LEU A 187 18.33 21.30 -34.08
C LEU A 187 17.86 21.11 -32.64
N VAL A 188 16.85 21.87 -32.19
CA VAL A 188 16.21 21.70 -30.87
C VAL A 188 15.52 20.33 -30.77
N LEU A 189 14.78 19.92 -31.79
CA LEU A 189 14.14 18.60 -31.84
C LEU A 189 15.18 17.46 -31.92
N ARG A 190 16.28 17.64 -32.60
CA ARG A 190 17.41 16.69 -32.57
C ARG A 190 18.09 16.67 -31.20
N ALA A 191 18.34 17.82 -30.60
CA ALA A 191 18.89 17.91 -29.24
C ALA A 191 17.93 17.34 -28.16
N GLN A 192 16.61 17.46 -28.36
CA GLN A 192 15.61 16.81 -27.52
C GLN A 192 15.56 15.29 -27.76
N ARG A 193 15.67 14.83 -29.00
CA ARG A 193 15.78 13.39 -29.31
C ARG A 193 17.08 12.76 -28.79
N SER A 194 18.18 13.50 -28.77
CA SER A 194 19.45 13.03 -28.17
C SER A 194 19.46 13.15 -26.63
N ARG A 195 18.42 13.78 -26.01
CA ARG A 195 18.24 13.83 -24.56
C ARG A 195 17.17 12.87 -24.03
N THR A 196 16.66 11.95 -24.84
CA THR A 196 15.81 10.85 -24.41
C THR A 196 16.59 9.52 -24.41
N PRO A 197 17.47 9.29 -23.43
CA PRO A 197 18.11 7.98 -23.30
C PRO A 197 17.26 6.96 -22.50
N ALA A 198 16.07 7.35 -22.00
CA ALA A 198 15.33 6.51 -21.04
C ALA A 198 14.17 5.69 -21.64
N VAL A 199 13.65 6.03 -22.81
CA VAL A 199 12.51 5.29 -23.40
C VAL A 199 12.99 4.17 -24.34
N GLU A 200 14.11 4.33 -24.99
CA GLU A 200 14.68 3.30 -25.88
C GLU A 200 15.39 2.16 -25.12
N GLN A 201 15.64 2.36 -23.80
CA GLN A 201 16.27 1.34 -22.94
C GLN A 201 15.30 0.31 -22.36
N ALA A 202 13.98 0.54 -22.43
CA ALA A 202 12.98 -0.37 -21.86
C ALA A 202 12.65 -1.56 -22.78
N ASP A 203 12.96 -1.48 -24.06
CA ASP A 203 12.62 -2.52 -25.04
C ASP A 203 13.72 -3.57 -25.28
N ASP A 204 14.91 -3.39 -24.71
CA ASP A 204 15.98 -4.39 -24.82
C ASP A 204 16.02 -5.29 -23.57
N PRO A 205 15.47 -6.51 -23.64
CA PRO A 205 15.45 -7.45 -22.50
C PRO A 205 16.85 -7.82 -22.03
N VAL A 206 17.87 -7.71 -22.89
CA VAL A 206 19.27 -7.96 -22.53
C VAL A 206 19.80 -6.84 -21.64
N ARG A 207 19.43 -5.58 -21.91
CA ARG A 207 19.84 -4.43 -21.07
C ARG A 207 19.12 -4.41 -19.73
N ALA A 208 17.80 -4.70 -19.70
CA ALA A 208 17.05 -4.84 -18.46
C ALA A 208 17.61 -6.00 -17.61
N SER A 209 17.95 -7.12 -18.23
CA SER A 209 18.59 -8.26 -17.57
C SER A 209 19.96 -7.90 -16.99
N ALA A 210 20.79 -7.13 -17.72
CA ALA A 210 22.08 -6.68 -17.25
C ALA A 210 21.97 -5.67 -16.09
N TYR A 211 20.95 -4.80 -16.10
CA TYR A 211 20.69 -3.86 -15.02
C TYR A 211 20.32 -4.58 -13.72
N ALA A 212 19.36 -5.48 -13.76
CA ALA A 212 18.96 -6.26 -12.58
C ALA A 212 20.08 -7.17 -12.03
N ALA A 213 20.87 -7.78 -12.93
CA ALA A 213 22.06 -8.53 -12.52
C ALA A 213 23.09 -7.65 -11.79
N ARG A 214 23.08 -6.33 -12.06
CA ARG A 214 24.01 -5.36 -11.49
C ARG A 214 23.67 -4.98 -10.04
N HIS A 215 22.37 -4.91 -9.70
CA HIS A 215 21.90 -4.46 -8.39
C HIS A 215 21.31 -5.61 -7.54
N GLY A 216 20.92 -6.71 -8.18
CA GLY A 216 20.35 -7.89 -7.52
C GLY A 216 18.86 -7.74 -7.18
N GLU A 217 18.13 -6.83 -7.87
CA GLU A 217 16.68 -6.79 -7.78
C GLU A 217 16.08 -8.09 -8.31
N PRO A 218 15.04 -8.64 -7.64
CA PRO A 218 14.40 -9.87 -8.09
C PRO A 218 13.69 -9.66 -9.43
N ARG A 219 13.86 -10.64 -10.32
CA ARG A 219 13.21 -10.68 -11.63
C ARG A 219 11.96 -11.53 -11.56
N ILE A 220 10.84 -10.94 -11.97
CA ILE A 220 9.55 -11.63 -12.03
C ILE A 220 9.15 -11.78 -13.49
N ALA A 221 9.16 -13.02 -13.96
CA ALA A 221 8.56 -13.36 -15.24
C ALA A 221 7.04 -13.40 -15.09
N VAL A 222 6.31 -12.78 -15.99
CA VAL A 222 4.83 -12.84 -16.02
C VAL A 222 4.43 -13.73 -17.19
N ALA A 223 3.79 -14.86 -16.87
CA ALA A 223 3.26 -15.78 -17.87
C ALA A 223 2.03 -15.16 -18.58
N PRO A 224 1.76 -15.56 -19.83
CA PRO A 224 0.48 -15.26 -20.45
C PRO A 224 -0.69 -15.73 -19.58
N ILE A 225 -1.77 -14.93 -19.54
CA ILE A 225 -2.96 -15.32 -18.79
C ILE A 225 -3.62 -16.54 -19.43
N THR A 226 -3.94 -17.51 -18.61
CA THR A 226 -4.70 -18.69 -19.03
C THR A 226 -6.13 -18.60 -18.52
N THR A 227 -7.06 -19.24 -19.21
CA THR A 227 -8.48 -19.27 -18.84
C THR A 227 -8.94 -20.69 -18.56
N THR A 228 -9.77 -20.87 -17.54
CA THR A 228 -10.39 -22.16 -17.19
C THR A 228 -11.91 -21.97 -17.09
N GLY A 229 -12.67 -22.91 -17.62
CA GLY A 229 -14.15 -22.80 -17.70
C GLY A 229 -14.63 -22.14 -18.98
N ALA A 230 -15.96 -22.07 -19.16
CA ALA A 230 -16.59 -21.51 -20.37
C ALA A 230 -16.54 -19.98 -20.35
N VAL A 231 -15.77 -19.40 -21.25
CA VAL A 231 -15.71 -17.94 -21.44
C VAL A 231 -17.04 -17.45 -21.99
N ARG A 232 -17.74 -16.60 -21.24
CA ARG A 232 -18.98 -15.93 -21.70
C ARG A 232 -18.64 -14.54 -22.22
N GLU A 233 -19.17 -14.20 -23.41
CA GLU A 233 -19.01 -12.87 -23.99
C GLU A 233 -19.55 -11.76 -23.06
N GLY A 234 -18.83 -10.64 -23.01
CA GLY A 234 -19.24 -9.44 -22.25
C GLY A 234 -18.79 -9.40 -20.79
N ARG A 235 -18.13 -10.42 -20.26
CA ARG A 235 -17.53 -10.42 -18.91
C ARG A 235 -16.11 -9.82 -18.91
N VAL A 236 -15.21 -10.32 -18.12
CA VAL A 236 -13.84 -9.80 -17.97
C VAL A 236 -12.97 -10.25 -19.14
N ASP A 237 -12.32 -9.31 -19.81
CA ASP A 237 -11.35 -9.59 -20.87
C ASP A 237 -10.00 -10.03 -20.27
N PRO A 238 -9.53 -11.27 -20.56
CA PRO A 238 -8.25 -11.77 -20.06
C PRO A 238 -7.06 -10.92 -20.48
N ALA A 239 -7.04 -10.43 -21.72
CA ALA A 239 -5.95 -9.61 -22.23
C ALA A 239 -5.86 -8.26 -21.48
N ALA A 240 -7.01 -7.67 -21.14
CA ALA A 240 -7.05 -6.45 -20.34
C ALA A 240 -6.58 -6.69 -18.89
N VAL A 241 -6.90 -7.84 -18.29
CA VAL A 241 -6.40 -8.21 -16.95
C VAL A 241 -4.89 -8.43 -16.97
N HIS A 242 -4.38 -9.16 -17.95
CA HIS A 242 -2.94 -9.36 -18.11
C HIS A 242 -2.21 -8.03 -18.30
N THR A 243 -2.72 -7.16 -19.17
CA THR A 243 -2.13 -5.85 -19.46
C THR A 243 -2.05 -4.98 -18.20
N ILE A 244 -3.12 -4.93 -17.39
CA ILE A 244 -3.09 -4.11 -16.16
C ILE A 244 -2.12 -4.67 -15.12
N LEU A 245 -2.01 -6.00 -14.98
CA LEU A 245 -1.05 -6.62 -14.07
C LEU A 245 0.39 -6.30 -14.48
N VAL A 246 0.74 -6.47 -15.75
CA VAL A 246 2.08 -6.16 -16.26
C VAL A 246 2.39 -4.68 -16.10
N ASN A 247 1.47 -3.80 -16.52
CA ASN A 247 1.65 -2.34 -16.40
C ASN A 247 1.74 -1.87 -14.95
N ALA A 248 1.03 -2.50 -14.03
CA ALA A 248 1.11 -2.16 -12.62
C ALA A 248 2.41 -2.69 -11.98
N LEU A 249 2.83 -3.92 -12.28
CA LEU A 249 4.10 -4.49 -11.83
C LEU A 249 5.30 -3.66 -12.30
N SER A 250 5.32 -3.24 -13.58
CA SER A 250 6.42 -2.47 -14.16
C SER A 250 6.62 -1.06 -13.56
N ARG A 251 5.69 -0.61 -12.70
CA ARG A 251 5.81 0.65 -11.95
C ARG A 251 6.59 0.52 -10.64
N PHE A 252 6.92 -0.70 -10.23
CA PHE A 252 7.70 -0.95 -9.01
C PHE A 252 9.20 -0.97 -9.33
N GLU A 253 9.96 -0.23 -8.56
CA GLU A 253 11.39 0.04 -8.77
C GLU A 253 12.29 -1.01 -8.11
N ASP A 254 11.73 -1.86 -7.28
CA ASP A 254 12.42 -2.89 -6.52
C ASP A 254 12.30 -4.29 -7.14
N ILE A 255 11.79 -4.36 -8.35
CA ILE A 255 11.71 -5.59 -9.16
C ILE A 255 12.00 -5.30 -10.63
N VAL A 256 12.38 -6.33 -11.36
CA VAL A 256 12.44 -6.31 -12.83
C VAL A 256 11.37 -7.22 -13.39
N VAL A 257 10.50 -6.68 -14.24
CA VAL A 257 9.44 -7.44 -14.91
C VAL A 257 9.93 -7.96 -16.24
N VAL A 258 9.78 -9.27 -16.44
CA VAL A 258 10.13 -9.96 -17.70
C VAL A 258 8.84 -10.58 -18.26
N LEU A 259 8.58 -10.42 -19.56
CA LEU A 259 7.46 -11.08 -20.21
C LEU A 259 7.87 -12.47 -20.67
N ALA A 260 7.21 -13.51 -20.19
CA ALA A 260 7.39 -14.87 -20.68
C ALA A 260 6.70 -15.02 -22.05
N ARG A 261 7.40 -15.57 -23.05
CA ARG A 261 6.85 -15.75 -24.40
C ARG A 261 6.08 -17.05 -24.50
N PRO A 262 4.90 -17.07 -25.16
CA PRO A 262 4.17 -18.31 -25.40
C PRO A 262 4.98 -19.29 -26.28
N GLY A 263 5.16 -20.50 -25.82
CA GLY A 263 5.60 -21.64 -26.64
C GLY A 263 7.10 -21.86 -26.83
N ASN A 264 7.98 -20.95 -26.40
CA ASN A 264 9.43 -21.10 -26.60
C ASN A 264 10.24 -21.18 -25.30
N ASP A 265 9.63 -20.86 -24.17
CA ASP A 265 10.33 -20.81 -22.90
C ASP A 265 10.20 -22.14 -22.16
N ARG A 266 11.18 -23.04 -22.34
CA ARG A 266 11.36 -24.15 -21.40
C ARG A 266 11.59 -23.56 -20.01
N PRO A 267 11.08 -24.18 -18.94
CA PRO A 267 11.44 -23.81 -17.58
C PRO A 267 12.96 -23.72 -17.46
N GLY A 268 13.50 -22.54 -17.09
CA GLY A 268 14.94 -22.29 -17.00
C GLY A 268 15.57 -21.49 -18.15
N THR A 269 14.85 -21.19 -19.24
CA THR A 269 15.37 -20.34 -20.34
C THR A 269 15.06 -18.85 -20.14
N VAL A 270 14.05 -18.51 -19.32
CA VAL A 270 13.77 -17.12 -18.94
C VAL A 270 14.69 -16.73 -17.78
N PRO A 271 15.53 -15.72 -17.92
CA PRO A 271 16.40 -15.27 -16.84
C PRO A 271 15.59 -14.52 -15.79
N ALA A 272 14.85 -15.25 -14.95
CA ALA A 272 14.01 -14.72 -13.88
C ALA A 272 14.18 -15.55 -12.60
N ASP A 273 13.92 -14.91 -11.46
CA ASP A 273 13.96 -15.55 -10.14
C ASP A 273 12.60 -16.15 -9.77
N TYR A 274 11.53 -15.55 -10.31
CA TYR A 274 10.14 -15.90 -10.04
C TYR A 274 9.32 -15.94 -11.32
N LEU A 275 8.33 -16.82 -11.34
CA LEU A 275 7.28 -16.88 -12.36
C LEU A 275 5.94 -16.56 -11.72
N LEU A 276 5.30 -15.47 -12.16
CA LEU A 276 3.92 -15.14 -11.84
C LEU A 276 3.00 -15.68 -12.93
N THR A 277 2.12 -16.60 -12.56
CA THR A 277 1.15 -17.23 -13.46
C THR A 277 -0.24 -16.75 -13.13
N PRO A 278 -0.85 -15.89 -13.98
CA PRO A 278 -2.24 -15.47 -13.86
C PRO A 278 -3.18 -16.49 -14.53
N ILE A 279 -4.24 -16.89 -13.83
CA ILE A 279 -5.27 -17.82 -14.30
C ILE A 279 -6.63 -17.17 -14.07
N LEU A 280 -7.45 -17.04 -15.09
CA LEU A 280 -8.81 -16.52 -14.98
C LEU A 280 -9.81 -17.69 -14.99
N VAL A 281 -10.44 -17.91 -13.84
CA VAL A 281 -11.36 -19.04 -13.62
C VAL A 281 -12.80 -18.57 -13.80
N TYR A 282 -13.49 -19.06 -14.81
CA TYR A 282 -14.89 -18.74 -15.09
C TYR A 282 -15.80 -19.75 -14.40
N GLY A 283 -16.67 -19.27 -13.50
CA GLY A 283 -17.75 -20.04 -12.90
C GLY A 283 -19.03 -20.05 -13.76
N ASN A 284 -20.00 -20.88 -13.38
CA ASN A 284 -21.23 -21.02 -14.15
C ASN A 284 -22.13 -19.77 -14.11
N GLU A 285 -22.20 -19.04 -12.97
CA GLU A 285 -23.10 -17.90 -12.76
C GLU A 285 -22.42 -16.67 -12.17
N SER A 286 -21.24 -16.83 -11.55
CA SER A 286 -20.48 -15.76 -10.92
C SER A 286 -19.54 -15.04 -11.89
N ASP A 287 -19.09 -13.84 -11.53
CA ASP A 287 -17.97 -13.20 -12.19
C ASP A 287 -16.70 -14.06 -12.06
N PRO A 288 -15.80 -14.03 -13.06
CA PRO A 288 -14.60 -14.84 -13.02
C PRO A 288 -13.68 -14.42 -11.85
N VAL A 289 -12.95 -15.37 -11.32
CA VAL A 289 -11.95 -15.16 -10.28
C VAL A 289 -10.56 -15.17 -10.90
N LEU A 290 -9.72 -14.19 -10.55
CA LEU A 290 -8.32 -14.19 -10.94
C LEU A 290 -7.51 -14.94 -9.88
N THR A 291 -6.99 -16.10 -10.23
CA THR A 291 -5.99 -16.81 -9.43
C THR A 291 -4.60 -16.39 -9.86
N LEU A 292 -3.80 -15.91 -8.92
CA LEU A 292 -2.38 -15.63 -9.12
C LEU A 292 -1.54 -16.67 -8.38
N ARG A 293 -0.53 -17.22 -9.05
CA ARG A 293 0.44 -18.14 -8.47
C ARG A 293 1.85 -17.61 -8.67
N LEU A 294 2.65 -17.57 -7.60
CA LEU A 294 4.07 -17.22 -7.66
C LEU A 294 4.92 -18.47 -7.40
N THR A 295 5.81 -18.75 -8.33
CA THR A 295 6.70 -19.91 -8.32
C THR A 295 8.15 -19.45 -8.36
N THR A 296 9.03 -20.07 -7.59
CA THR A 296 10.49 -19.84 -7.68
C THR A 296 11.05 -20.52 -8.93
N LEU A 297 12.10 -19.93 -9.50
CA LEU A 297 12.87 -20.53 -10.58
C LEU A 297 14.32 -20.74 -10.11
N PRO A 298 15.02 -21.85 -10.50
CA PRO A 298 14.59 -22.92 -11.41
C PRO A 298 13.74 -24.02 -10.73
N ASP A 299 13.59 -24.06 -9.39
CA ASP A 299 13.06 -25.19 -8.63
C ASP A 299 11.56 -25.44 -8.86
N GLN A 300 10.85 -24.47 -9.46
CA GLN A 300 9.41 -24.49 -9.70
C GLN A 300 8.54 -24.69 -8.44
N ALA A 301 9.08 -24.36 -7.27
CA ALA A 301 8.33 -24.44 -6.02
C ALA A 301 7.29 -23.31 -5.94
N VAL A 302 6.03 -23.66 -5.72
CA VAL A 302 4.97 -22.67 -5.50
C VAL A 302 5.14 -22.09 -4.10
N ILE A 303 5.50 -20.81 -4.03
CA ILE A 303 5.71 -20.11 -2.75
C ILE A 303 4.50 -19.30 -2.31
N TRP A 304 3.57 -19.04 -3.23
CA TRP A 304 2.33 -18.30 -2.93
C TRP A 304 1.28 -18.51 -4.03
N HIS A 305 0.01 -18.50 -3.64
CA HIS A 305 -1.13 -18.35 -4.53
C HIS A 305 -2.26 -17.61 -3.79
N ALA A 306 -3.09 -16.88 -4.54
CA ALA A 306 -4.31 -16.26 -4.00
C ALA A 306 -5.33 -16.00 -5.13
N ASP A 307 -6.57 -15.90 -4.71
CA ASP A 307 -7.72 -15.63 -5.56
C ASP A 307 -8.23 -14.20 -5.34
N PHE A 308 -8.57 -13.51 -6.44
CA PHE A 308 -9.03 -12.13 -6.45
C PHE A 308 -10.33 -12.02 -7.22
N GLU A 309 -11.31 -11.38 -6.60
CA GLU A 309 -12.58 -11.04 -7.27
C GLU A 309 -12.33 -10.02 -8.38
N THR A 310 -12.75 -10.34 -9.59
CA THR A 310 -12.58 -9.45 -10.75
C THR A 310 -13.63 -8.33 -10.82
N ALA A 311 -14.75 -8.48 -10.08
CA ALA A 311 -15.79 -7.46 -9.95
C ALA A 311 -16.45 -7.56 -8.56
N ARG A 312 -16.98 -6.43 -8.08
CA ARG A 312 -17.85 -6.36 -6.89
C ARG A 312 -19.12 -5.59 -7.24
N PRO A 313 -20.22 -5.83 -6.54
CA PRO A 313 -21.47 -5.10 -6.78
C PRO A 313 -21.27 -3.59 -6.71
N GLY A 314 -21.74 -2.87 -7.72
CA GLY A 314 -21.65 -1.41 -7.80
C GLY A 314 -20.30 -0.85 -8.31
N GLU A 315 -19.29 -1.68 -8.56
CA GLU A 315 -18.01 -1.23 -9.13
C GLU A 315 -18.07 -1.09 -10.66
N THR A 316 -17.48 -0.01 -11.18
CA THR A 316 -17.17 0.04 -12.61
C THR A 316 -16.00 -0.90 -12.93
N ARG A 317 -15.91 -1.35 -14.19
CA ARG A 317 -14.81 -2.24 -14.63
C ARG A 317 -13.43 -1.65 -14.38
N GLU A 318 -13.28 -0.35 -14.48
CA GLU A 318 -12.00 0.33 -14.26
C GLU A 318 -11.63 0.31 -12.77
N VAL A 319 -12.58 0.62 -11.88
CA VAL A 319 -12.41 0.57 -10.42
C VAL A 319 -12.06 -0.85 -9.97
N ALA A 320 -12.79 -1.85 -10.47
CA ALA A 320 -12.56 -3.26 -10.15
C ALA A 320 -11.15 -3.72 -10.55
N ARG A 321 -10.70 -3.40 -11.76
CA ARG A 321 -9.35 -3.73 -12.25
C ARG A 321 -8.26 -3.06 -11.41
N ARG A 322 -8.44 -1.78 -11.07
CA ARG A 322 -7.49 -1.04 -10.24
C ARG A 322 -7.41 -1.62 -8.84
N ARG A 323 -8.55 -1.94 -8.22
CA ARG A 323 -8.63 -2.58 -6.91
C ARG A 323 -7.92 -3.93 -6.93
N MET A 324 -8.25 -4.79 -7.86
CA MET A 324 -7.65 -6.13 -8.01
C MET A 324 -6.13 -6.06 -8.15
N ALA A 325 -5.62 -5.16 -9.01
CA ALA A 325 -4.19 -4.98 -9.18
C ALA A 325 -3.53 -4.49 -7.87
N LEU A 326 -4.14 -3.53 -7.18
CA LEU A 326 -3.61 -3.03 -5.90
C LEU A 326 -3.60 -4.13 -4.82
N GLU A 327 -4.68 -4.90 -4.69
CA GLU A 327 -4.78 -6.02 -3.75
C GLU A 327 -3.68 -7.07 -4.00
N ALA A 328 -3.52 -7.48 -5.25
CA ALA A 328 -2.52 -8.48 -5.63
C ALA A 328 -1.08 -8.00 -5.42
N LEU A 329 -0.77 -6.79 -5.90
CA LEU A 329 0.59 -6.26 -5.85
C LEU A 329 1.01 -5.84 -4.44
N SER A 330 0.07 -5.42 -3.60
CA SER A 330 0.35 -5.15 -2.19
C SER A 330 0.84 -6.41 -1.48
N ILE A 331 0.18 -7.55 -1.66
CA ILE A 331 0.60 -8.82 -1.04
C ILE A 331 1.97 -9.26 -1.56
N LEU A 332 2.19 -9.11 -2.85
CA LEU A 332 3.44 -9.54 -3.48
C LEU A 332 4.63 -8.65 -3.12
N LEU A 333 4.45 -7.31 -3.20
CA LEU A 333 5.53 -6.33 -3.30
C LEU A 333 5.60 -5.32 -2.12
N GLU A 334 4.76 -5.47 -1.07
CA GLU A 334 4.98 -4.68 0.14
C GLU A 334 6.36 -5.00 0.76
N PRO A 335 6.93 -4.11 1.61
CA PRO A 335 8.25 -4.31 2.20
C PRO A 335 8.43 -5.63 2.96
N PHE A 336 7.33 -6.23 3.43
CA PHE A 336 7.28 -7.52 4.13
C PHE A 336 6.45 -8.57 3.36
N GLY A 337 6.12 -8.27 2.10
CA GLY A 337 5.37 -9.14 1.20
C GLY A 337 6.14 -10.40 0.77
N ILE A 338 5.49 -11.17 -0.08
CA ILE A 338 5.96 -12.51 -0.46
C ILE A 338 7.36 -12.48 -1.10
N VAL A 339 7.58 -11.57 -2.07
CA VAL A 339 8.87 -11.46 -2.77
C VAL A 339 9.97 -11.03 -1.80
N ALA A 340 9.73 -9.97 -1.01
CA ALA A 340 10.71 -9.49 -0.05
C ALA A 340 11.02 -10.51 1.06
N ALA A 341 10.05 -11.35 1.45
CA ALA A 341 10.27 -12.44 2.39
C ALA A 341 11.12 -13.56 1.78
N ALA A 342 10.89 -13.89 0.51
CA ALA A 342 11.67 -14.89 -0.20
C ALA A 342 13.13 -14.41 -0.41
N GLU A 343 13.32 -13.15 -0.80
CA GLU A 343 14.65 -12.57 -0.98
C GLU A 343 15.43 -12.50 0.35
N ARG A 344 14.79 -12.15 1.47
CA ARG A 344 15.46 -12.19 2.78
C ARG A 344 15.95 -13.58 3.16
N ARG A 345 15.19 -14.63 2.85
CA ARG A 345 15.64 -16.03 3.10
C ARG A 345 16.85 -16.44 2.26
N LYS A 346 16.93 -15.96 1.02
CA LYS A 346 18.13 -16.18 0.18
C LYS A 346 19.37 -15.50 0.80
N GLN A 347 19.21 -14.30 1.39
CA GLN A 347 20.31 -13.54 1.99
C GLN A 347 20.86 -14.14 3.30
N GLU A 348 20.08 -14.95 4.02
CA GLU A 348 20.58 -15.70 5.18
C GLU A 348 21.65 -16.73 4.78
N GLN A 349 21.69 -17.11 3.50
CA GLN A 349 22.62 -18.11 2.96
C GLN A 349 23.78 -17.51 2.17
N GLN A 350 23.69 -16.25 1.74
CA GLN A 350 24.70 -15.58 0.91
C GLN A 350 24.85 -14.09 1.31
N PRO A 351 26.08 -13.50 1.20
CA PRO A 351 26.24 -12.06 1.45
C PRO A 351 25.29 -11.25 0.55
N PRO A 352 24.63 -10.22 1.11
CA PRO A 352 23.59 -9.50 0.40
C PRO A 352 24.16 -8.76 -0.82
N PRO A 353 23.59 -8.97 -2.02
CA PRO A 353 23.82 -8.07 -3.15
C PRO A 353 23.33 -6.66 -2.78
N ARG A 354 23.62 -5.66 -3.61
CA ARG A 354 23.25 -4.24 -3.35
C ARG A 354 21.76 -4.06 -3.00
N TYR A 355 20.88 -4.87 -3.57
CA TYR A 355 19.45 -4.93 -3.21
C TYR A 355 19.22 -5.36 -1.75
N GLY A 356 20.13 -6.09 -1.14
CA GLY A 356 20.07 -6.45 0.28
C GLY A 356 20.06 -5.25 1.21
N CYS A 357 20.74 -4.15 0.84
CA CYS A 357 20.67 -2.89 1.58
C CYS A 357 19.23 -2.32 1.59
N ALA A 358 18.46 -2.50 0.51
CA ALA A 358 17.06 -2.09 0.46
C ALA A 358 16.19 -2.91 1.41
N LEU A 359 16.43 -4.21 1.53
CA LEU A 359 15.73 -5.08 2.48
C LEU A 359 16.07 -4.74 3.95
N LEU A 360 17.32 -4.34 4.23
CA LEU A 360 17.72 -3.81 5.55
C LEU A 360 17.00 -2.50 5.85
N ALA A 361 16.93 -1.57 4.90
CA ALA A 361 16.24 -0.30 5.05
C ALA A 361 14.73 -0.48 5.38
N ALA A 362 14.09 -1.49 4.80
CA ALA A 362 12.69 -1.83 5.13
C ALA A 362 12.53 -2.25 6.61
N LYS A 363 13.47 -3.04 7.16
CA LYS A 363 13.45 -3.43 8.58
C LYS A 363 13.60 -2.21 9.50
N VAL A 364 14.55 -1.33 9.19
CA VAL A 364 14.81 -0.11 9.98
C VAL A 364 13.64 0.88 9.89
N ALA A 365 12.95 0.95 8.76
CA ALA A 365 11.74 1.78 8.62
C ALA A 365 10.59 1.32 9.53
N ARG A 366 10.55 0.04 9.93
CA ARG A 366 9.52 -0.51 10.82
C ARG A 366 9.86 -0.35 12.30
N TYR A 367 11.12 -0.63 12.68
CA TYR A 367 11.59 -0.58 14.06
C TYR A 367 12.87 0.24 14.11
N TYR A 368 12.86 1.32 14.88
CA TYR A 368 14.08 2.10 15.09
C TYR A 368 15.04 1.33 16.02
N ASP A 369 16.18 0.99 15.47
CA ASP A 369 17.31 0.38 16.17
C ASP A 369 18.57 1.15 15.75
N PRO A 370 19.25 1.89 16.64
CA PRO A 370 20.40 2.72 16.28
C PRO A 370 21.54 1.93 15.61
N GLY A 371 21.80 0.71 16.06
CA GLY A 371 22.84 -0.15 15.49
C GLY A 371 22.52 -0.55 14.06
N ARG A 372 21.30 -1.04 13.81
CA ARG A 372 20.83 -1.39 12.46
C ARG A 372 20.70 -0.16 11.56
N HIS A 373 20.33 0.98 12.13
CA HIS A 373 20.24 2.23 11.39
C HIS A 373 21.60 2.59 10.77
N ASN A 374 22.67 2.60 11.57
CA ASN A 374 24.03 2.88 11.12
C ASN A 374 24.50 1.83 10.09
N GLN A 375 24.29 0.55 10.36
CA GLN A 375 24.61 -0.54 9.43
C GLN A 375 23.90 -0.36 8.08
N THR A 376 22.63 0.04 8.11
CA THR A 376 21.84 0.27 6.86
C THR A 376 22.39 1.47 6.09
N ARG A 377 22.73 2.56 6.78
CA ARG A 377 23.33 3.74 6.17
C ARG A 377 24.64 3.38 5.46
N GLU A 378 25.58 2.74 6.17
CA GLU A 378 26.85 2.29 5.60
C GLU A 378 26.68 1.34 4.41
N CYS A 379 25.67 0.45 4.47
CA CYS A 379 25.35 -0.45 3.36
C CYS A 379 24.91 0.33 2.13
N LEU A 380 24.02 1.32 2.29
CA LEU A 380 23.51 2.15 1.19
C LEU A 380 24.59 3.08 0.64
N GLU A 381 25.44 3.66 1.48
CA GLU A 381 26.60 4.48 1.07
C GLU A 381 27.56 3.67 0.20
N ARG A 382 27.89 2.46 0.60
CA ARG A 382 28.72 1.53 -0.20
C ARG A 382 28.03 1.17 -1.53
N ALA A 383 26.74 0.86 -1.50
CA ALA A 383 25.99 0.54 -2.71
C ALA A 383 25.99 1.70 -3.73
N ILE A 384 25.92 2.95 -3.27
CA ILE A 384 26.04 4.16 -4.11
C ILE A 384 27.48 4.36 -4.60
N ALA A 385 28.49 4.12 -3.76
CA ALA A 385 29.89 4.24 -4.16
C ALA A 385 30.24 3.22 -5.25
N ASP A 386 29.75 1.99 -5.13
CA ASP A 386 29.94 0.94 -6.11
C ASP A 386 29.15 1.18 -7.42
N ASP A 387 27.96 1.76 -7.32
CA ASP A 387 27.12 2.13 -8.46
C ASP A 387 26.38 3.44 -8.21
N PRO A 388 26.95 4.58 -8.63
CA PRO A 388 26.31 5.89 -8.51
C PRO A 388 24.99 6.04 -9.27
N GLY A 389 24.65 5.08 -10.16
CA GLY A 389 23.38 5.01 -10.89
C GLY A 389 22.26 4.27 -10.15
N PHE A 390 22.52 3.68 -8.97
CA PHE A 390 21.51 2.90 -8.24
C PHE A 390 20.47 3.79 -7.56
N VAL A 391 19.37 4.09 -8.29
CA VAL A 391 18.31 5.00 -7.86
C VAL A 391 17.74 4.64 -6.48
N LEU A 392 17.42 3.36 -6.27
CA LEU A 392 16.79 2.90 -5.02
C LEU A 392 17.67 3.17 -3.80
N ALA A 393 19.01 3.04 -3.92
CA ALA A 393 19.92 3.34 -2.81
C ALA A 393 19.91 4.83 -2.46
N HIS A 394 19.92 5.72 -3.46
CA HIS A 394 19.78 7.17 -3.22
C HIS A 394 18.46 7.52 -2.53
N VAL A 395 17.33 6.93 -2.98
CA VAL A 395 16.02 7.12 -2.36
C VAL A 395 16.03 6.70 -0.90
N LEU A 396 16.54 5.49 -0.62
CA LEU A 396 16.50 4.92 0.73
C LEU A 396 17.43 5.65 1.69
N LEU A 397 18.62 6.04 1.23
CA LEU A 397 19.56 6.82 2.04
C LEU A 397 19.01 8.23 2.33
N ALA A 398 18.41 8.90 1.32
CA ALA A 398 17.72 10.18 1.53
C ALA A 398 16.62 10.06 2.60
N ARG A 399 15.82 8.99 2.55
CA ARG A 399 14.76 8.74 3.53
C ARG A 399 15.28 8.47 4.95
N LEU A 400 16.44 7.83 5.09
CA LEU A 400 17.08 7.70 6.40
C LEU A 400 17.41 9.08 6.98
N HIS A 401 18.05 9.94 6.20
CA HIS A 401 18.37 11.31 6.63
C HIS A 401 17.14 12.17 6.93
N VAL A 402 16.08 12.08 6.11
CA VAL A 402 14.81 12.76 6.38
C VAL A 402 14.23 12.32 7.72
N ARG A 403 14.22 11.02 7.99
CA ARG A 403 13.71 10.49 9.25
C ARG A 403 14.54 10.98 10.44
N ASP A 404 15.86 10.97 10.31
CA ASP A 404 16.75 11.46 11.37
C ASP A 404 16.48 12.93 11.68
N TYR A 405 16.25 13.75 10.65
CA TYR A 405 15.86 15.14 10.82
C TYR A 405 14.50 15.29 11.51
N LEU A 406 13.46 14.58 11.02
CA LEU A 406 12.10 14.69 11.56
C LEU A 406 12.00 14.26 13.02
N HIS A 407 12.78 13.27 13.42
CA HIS A 407 12.79 12.76 14.80
C HIS A 407 13.91 13.37 15.69
N GLY A 408 14.66 14.34 15.17
CA GLY A 408 15.72 15.00 15.93
C GLY A 408 16.92 14.08 16.25
N LEU A 409 17.15 13.06 15.43
CA LEU A 409 18.24 12.09 15.57
C LEU A 409 19.49 12.51 14.79
N SER A 410 19.38 13.54 13.93
CA SER A 410 20.49 14.06 13.13
C SER A 410 21.40 14.93 13.97
N ALA A 411 22.69 14.61 13.99
CA ALA A 411 23.71 15.40 14.69
C ALA A 411 23.91 16.80 14.06
N SER A 412 23.74 16.92 12.73
CA SER A 412 23.86 18.19 12.01
C SER A 412 22.60 19.05 12.08
N GLY A 413 21.43 18.44 12.36
CA GLY A 413 20.15 19.13 12.38
C GLY A 413 19.71 19.69 11.02
N ASP A 414 20.32 19.24 9.91
CA ASP A 414 20.03 19.76 8.58
C ASP A 414 19.57 18.65 7.58
N LEU A 415 19.00 19.09 6.48
CA LEU A 415 18.49 18.25 5.38
C LEU A 415 19.39 18.25 4.14
N SER A 416 20.58 18.85 4.18
CA SER A 416 21.41 19.10 2.99
C SER A 416 21.75 17.81 2.24
N THR A 417 22.20 16.78 2.97
CA THR A 417 22.49 15.45 2.41
C THR A 417 21.25 14.79 1.80
N ALA A 418 20.11 14.84 2.53
CA ALA A 418 18.86 14.29 2.03
C ALA A 418 18.39 14.98 0.75
N VAL A 419 18.53 16.32 0.68
CA VAL A 419 18.20 17.12 -0.52
C VAL A 419 19.03 16.67 -1.71
N THR A 420 20.36 16.57 -1.55
CA THR A 420 21.29 16.17 -2.61
C THR A 420 20.96 14.77 -3.13
N LEU A 421 20.77 13.81 -2.22
CA LEU A 421 20.44 12.42 -2.57
C LEU A 421 19.09 12.31 -3.29
N ALA A 422 18.05 13.03 -2.81
CA ALA A 422 16.73 12.97 -3.40
C ALA A 422 16.68 13.63 -4.80
N HIS A 423 17.38 14.76 -5.01
CA HIS A 423 17.52 15.35 -6.33
C HIS A 423 18.25 14.40 -7.28
N ARG A 424 19.35 13.79 -6.81
CA ARG A 424 20.07 12.80 -7.61
C ARG A 424 19.19 11.61 -7.96
N ALA A 425 18.37 11.12 -7.04
CA ALA A 425 17.42 10.04 -7.29
C ALA A 425 16.39 10.41 -8.39
N VAL A 426 15.87 11.64 -8.37
CA VAL A 426 14.92 12.13 -9.40
C VAL A 426 15.61 12.33 -10.76
N GLU A 427 16.86 12.78 -10.79
CA GLU A 427 17.65 12.91 -12.02
C GLU A 427 17.91 11.54 -12.67
N LEU A 428 18.33 10.56 -11.87
CA LEU A 428 18.63 9.20 -12.33
C LEU A 428 17.36 8.43 -12.70
N GLY A 429 16.26 8.64 -11.95
CA GLY A 429 14.98 7.97 -12.14
C GLY A 429 13.80 8.97 -12.20
N PRO A 430 13.59 9.70 -13.29
CA PRO A 430 12.53 10.70 -13.40
C PRO A 430 11.12 10.12 -13.31
N ASN A 431 10.99 8.81 -13.50
CA ASN A 431 9.74 8.06 -13.34
C ASN A 431 9.65 7.30 -12.01
N SER A 432 10.59 7.50 -11.10
CA SER A 432 10.57 6.91 -9.77
C SER A 432 9.52 7.59 -8.87
N ALA A 433 8.44 6.88 -8.57
CA ALA A 433 7.42 7.38 -7.64
C ALA A 433 8.01 7.62 -6.25
N ARG A 434 8.95 6.75 -5.83
CA ARG A 434 9.61 6.84 -4.52
C ARG A 434 10.57 8.02 -4.43
N ALA A 435 11.30 8.34 -5.50
CA ALA A 435 12.14 9.53 -5.53
C ALA A 435 11.30 10.80 -5.37
N HIS A 436 10.15 10.87 -6.05
CA HIS A 436 9.25 12.01 -5.96
C HIS A 436 8.61 12.18 -4.59
N TYR A 437 8.09 11.11 -3.94
CA TYR A 437 7.55 11.29 -2.59
C TYR A 437 8.64 11.54 -1.54
N THR A 438 9.87 11.06 -1.75
CA THR A 438 10.99 11.39 -0.87
C THR A 438 11.35 12.88 -0.97
N LEU A 439 11.42 13.41 -2.17
CA LEU A 439 11.62 14.84 -2.38
C LEU A 439 10.42 15.66 -1.87
N MET A 440 9.19 15.16 -1.99
CA MET A 440 7.98 15.74 -1.38
C MET A 440 8.14 15.91 0.14
N GLN A 441 8.61 14.87 0.84
CA GLN A 441 8.83 14.96 2.29
C GLN A 441 9.88 16.00 2.66
N ILE A 442 10.95 16.08 1.88
CA ILE A 442 12.01 17.09 2.07
C ILE A 442 11.47 18.50 1.85
N GLU A 443 10.73 18.73 0.76
CA GLU A 443 10.17 20.05 0.46
C GLU A 443 9.12 20.47 1.50
N LEU A 444 8.34 19.51 2.03
CA LEU A 444 7.43 19.76 3.15
C LEU A 444 8.21 20.19 4.41
N ALA A 445 9.26 19.44 4.78
CA ALA A 445 10.10 19.76 5.95
C ALA A 445 10.83 21.11 5.82
N ARG A 446 11.04 21.60 4.59
CA ARG A 446 11.58 22.93 4.27
C ARG A 446 10.51 24.02 4.20
N GLY A 447 9.24 23.69 4.47
CA GLY A 447 8.11 24.61 4.39
C GLY A 447 7.64 24.95 2.98
N ARG A 448 8.14 24.26 1.94
CA ARG A 448 7.78 24.50 0.54
C ARG A 448 6.55 23.69 0.12
N VAL A 449 5.43 23.96 0.75
CA VAL A 449 4.19 23.15 0.67
C VAL A 449 3.69 22.98 -0.76
N GLU A 450 3.68 24.03 -1.59
CA GLU A 450 3.18 23.93 -2.96
C GLU A 450 4.06 23.03 -3.84
N ARG A 451 5.37 23.13 -3.66
CA ARG A 451 6.30 22.21 -4.35
C ARG A 451 6.12 20.77 -3.91
N ALA A 452 5.94 20.55 -2.62
CA ALA A 452 5.63 19.22 -2.09
C ALA A 452 4.30 18.68 -2.66
N ARG A 453 3.29 19.52 -2.83
CA ARG A 453 1.99 19.15 -3.42
C ARG A 453 2.11 18.70 -4.89
N GLU A 454 2.94 19.38 -5.68
CA GLU A 454 3.23 18.96 -7.06
C GLU A 454 3.88 17.59 -7.09
N LEU A 455 4.87 17.36 -6.22
CA LEU A 455 5.60 16.09 -6.11
C LEU A 455 4.70 14.96 -5.61
N ALA A 456 3.78 15.23 -4.68
CA ALA A 456 2.76 14.29 -4.21
C ALA A 456 1.87 13.80 -5.36
N ARG A 457 1.32 14.74 -6.15
CA ARG A 457 0.50 14.41 -7.32
C ARG A 457 1.28 13.59 -8.34
N LYS A 458 2.53 13.94 -8.58
CA LYS A 458 3.40 13.20 -9.51
C LYS A 458 3.69 11.78 -9.01
N ALA A 459 4.00 11.60 -7.73
CA ALA A 459 4.23 10.28 -7.15
C ALA A 459 3.01 9.36 -7.29
N LEU A 460 1.80 9.85 -6.97
CA LEU A 460 0.54 9.10 -7.16
C LEU A 460 0.27 8.74 -8.62
N ALA A 461 0.53 9.67 -9.56
CA ALA A 461 0.34 9.41 -10.99
C ALA A 461 1.33 8.35 -11.52
N LEU A 462 2.56 8.35 -11.01
CA LEU A 462 3.60 7.39 -11.40
C LEU A 462 3.29 5.98 -10.90
N ASN A 463 2.94 5.82 -9.62
CA ASN A 463 2.60 4.50 -9.09
C ASN A 463 1.46 4.54 -8.05
N PRO A 464 0.19 4.48 -8.48
CA PRO A 464 -0.98 4.43 -7.59
C PRO A 464 -1.19 3.04 -6.95
N TYR A 465 -0.37 2.04 -7.27
CA TYR A 465 -0.44 0.67 -6.76
C TYR A 465 0.58 0.42 -5.63
N ASP A 466 1.52 1.32 -5.38
CA ASP A 466 2.46 1.18 -4.27
C ASP A 466 1.85 1.75 -2.98
N VAL A 467 1.56 0.86 -2.02
CA VAL A 467 0.99 1.24 -0.71
C VAL A 467 1.87 2.24 0.05
N ARG A 468 3.18 2.27 -0.23
CA ARG A 468 4.11 3.26 0.34
C ARG A 468 3.83 4.66 -0.21
N VAL A 469 3.52 4.76 -1.50
CA VAL A 469 3.12 6.03 -2.12
C VAL A 469 1.80 6.51 -1.52
N LEU A 470 0.79 5.63 -1.41
CA LEU A 470 -0.50 5.96 -0.81
C LEU A 470 -0.33 6.47 0.63
N MET A 471 0.48 5.76 1.44
CA MET A 471 0.76 6.13 2.82
C MET A 471 1.46 7.49 2.93
N GLN A 472 2.52 7.72 2.14
CA GLN A 472 3.32 8.94 2.24
C GLN A 472 2.55 10.17 1.72
N VAL A 473 1.80 10.01 0.63
CA VAL A 473 0.99 11.09 0.10
C VAL A 473 -0.24 11.35 0.98
N GLY A 474 -0.89 10.30 1.50
CA GLY A 474 -1.98 10.45 2.46
C GLY A 474 -1.55 11.21 3.72
N GLY A 475 -0.40 10.84 4.31
CA GLY A 475 0.18 11.56 5.45
C GLY A 475 0.52 13.02 5.14
N PHE A 476 1.05 13.30 3.95
CA PHE A 476 1.28 14.66 3.46
C PHE A 476 -0.04 15.46 3.38
N MET A 477 -1.11 14.89 2.83
CA MET A 477 -2.41 15.55 2.72
C MET A 477 -2.96 15.92 4.10
N VAL A 478 -2.94 14.98 5.06
CA VAL A 478 -3.34 15.26 6.45
C VAL A 478 -2.48 16.38 7.04
N ALA A 479 -1.16 16.31 6.92
CA ALA A 479 -0.22 17.29 7.46
C ALA A 479 -0.39 18.70 6.87
N THR A 480 -0.96 18.80 5.68
CA THR A 480 -1.23 20.07 4.97
C THR A 480 -2.69 20.53 5.04
N GLY A 481 -3.54 19.81 5.79
CA GLY A 481 -4.91 20.21 6.10
C GLY A 481 -6.01 19.55 5.27
N ASP A 482 -5.68 18.74 4.25
CA ASP A 482 -6.65 17.90 3.53
C ASP A 482 -6.82 16.58 4.30
N VAL A 483 -7.54 16.65 5.42
CA VAL A 483 -7.68 15.53 6.36
C VAL A 483 -8.47 14.38 5.74
N ASP A 484 -9.60 14.67 5.08
CA ASP A 484 -10.50 13.65 4.51
C ASP A 484 -9.86 12.93 3.32
N GLY A 485 -9.28 13.68 2.39
CA GLY A 485 -8.58 13.12 1.25
C GLY A 485 -7.37 12.29 1.68
N GLY A 486 -6.62 12.78 2.67
CA GLY A 486 -5.50 12.06 3.25
C GLY A 486 -5.92 10.77 3.96
N LEU A 487 -6.97 10.83 4.79
CA LEU A 487 -7.50 9.66 5.50
C LEU A 487 -7.96 8.57 4.54
N ALA A 488 -8.61 8.93 3.44
CA ALA A 488 -9.03 7.96 2.42
C ALA A 488 -7.84 7.16 1.84
N LEU A 489 -6.72 7.84 1.51
CA LEU A 489 -5.51 7.19 1.02
C LEU A 489 -4.82 6.33 2.10
N LEU A 490 -4.76 6.82 3.34
CA LEU A 490 -4.18 6.10 4.47
C LEU A 490 -4.97 4.83 4.79
N GLN A 491 -6.29 4.90 4.80
CA GLN A 491 -7.15 3.74 4.98
C GLN A 491 -7.02 2.74 3.83
N GLN A 492 -6.85 3.23 2.59
CA GLN A 492 -6.56 2.36 1.46
C GLN A 492 -5.21 1.65 1.65
N ALA A 493 -4.16 2.36 2.05
CA ALA A 493 -2.86 1.76 2.35
C ALA A 493 -2.95 0.73 3.48
N ARG A 494 -3.67 1.06 4.57
CA ARG A 494 -3.83 0.17 5.72
C ARG A 494 -4.50 -1.16 5.40
N ARG A 495 -5.52 -1.16 4.53
CA ARG A 495 -6.19 -2.40 4.12
C ARG A 495 -5.27 -3.40 3.42
N HIS A 496 -4.17 -2.91 2.84
CA HIS A 496 -3.26 -3.69 2.01
C HIS A 496 -1.88 -3.92 2.64
N LEU A 497 -1.62 -3.34 3.82
CA LEU A 497 -0.38 -3.59 4.54
C LEU A 497 -0.57 -4.71 5.57
N SER A 498 0.38 -5.64 5.61
CA SER A 498 0.44 -6.73 6.61
C SER A 498 0.76 -6.22 8.01
N THR A 499 1.32 -5.01 8.10
CA THR A 499 1.74 -4.38 9.36
C THR A 499 1.41 -2.90 9.32
N ASN A 500 1.25 -2.28 10.50
CA ASN A 500 1.04 -0.84 10.61
C ASN A 500 2.40 -0.15 10.88
N PRO A 501 3.11 0.35 9.85
CA PRO A 501 4.37 1.06 10.07
C PRO A 501 4.11 2.39 10.77
N HIS A 502 5.09 2.86 11.56
CA HIS A 502 4.96 4.08 12.35
C HIS A 502 4.43 5.31 11.57
N PRO A 503 4.89 5.62 10.34
CA PRO A 503 4.36 6.77 9.60
C PRO A 503 2.87 6.65 9.26
N LEU A 504 2.38 5.41 9.02
CA LEU A 504 0.96 5.18 8.77
C LEU A 504 0.14 5.37 10.05
N ALA A 505 0.56 4.75 11.15
CA ALA A 505 -0.14 4.83 12.42
C ALA A 505 -0.23 6.27 12.94
N TRP A 506 0.86 7.03 12.88
CA TRP A 506 0.86 8.45 13.23
C TRP A 506 -0.10 9.27 12.36
N SER A 507 -0.06 9.07 11.03
CA SER A 507 -0.90 9.85 10.12
C SER A 507 -2.39 9.50 10.26
N LEU A 508 -2.73 8.24 10.53
CA LEU A 508 -4.10 7.81 10.83
C LEU A 508 -4.57 8.41 12.15
N PHE A 509 -3.75 8.28 13.22
CA PHE A 509 -4.03 8.91 14.50
C PHE A 509 -4.31 10.41 14.33
N LEU A 510 -3.43 11.14 13.65
CA LEU A 510 -3.60 12.58 13.44
C LEU A 510 -4.91 12.89 12.71
N ALA A 511 -5.24 12.14 11.66
CA ALA A 511 -6.47 12.33 10.91
C ALA A 511 -7.72 12.08 11.78
N HIS A 512 -7.80 10.96 12.51
CA HIS A 512 -8.93 10.65 13.38
C HIS A 512 -9.02 11.63 14.55
N TYR A 513 -7.88 12.03 15.16
CA TYR A 513 -7.83 13.05 16.20
C TYR A 513 -8.38 14.41 15.76
N LEU A 514 -8.03 14.84 14.55
CA LEU A 514 -8.53 16.10 13.97
C LEU A 514 -10.02 16.06 13.65
N ARG A 515 -10.57 14.88 13.41
CA ARG A 515 -12.01 14.64 13.17
C ARG A 515 -12.82 14.38 14.44
N ASP A 516 -12.17 14.42 15.61
CA ASP A 516 -12.75 14.07 16.91
C ASP A 516 -13.24 12.60 16.99
N GLU A 517 -12.69 11.70 16.20
CA GLU A 517 -12.94 10.25 16.16
C GLU A 517 -11.98 9.54 17.16
N MET A 518 -12.24 9.74 18.48
CA MET A 518 -11.29 9.33 19.52
C MET A 518 -11.14 7.82 19.68
N THR A 519 -12.17 7.04 19.35
CA THR A 519 -12.13 5.56 19.38
C THR A 519 -11.16 5.02 18.33
N GLU A 520 -11.24 5.55 17.12
CA GLU A 520 -10.36 5.21 16.00
C GLU A 520 -8.92 5.67 16.28
N ALA A 521 -8.76 6.89 16.80
CA ALA A 521 -7.47 7.42 17.22
C ALA A 521 -6.80 6.55 18.30
N ALA A 522 -7.57 6.02 19.26
CA ALA A 522 -7.07 5.09 20.28
C ALA A 522 -6.60 3.76 19.66
N ALA A 523 -7.35 3.23 18.69
CA ALA A 523 -6.97 2.02 17.98
C ALA A 523 -5.65 2.21 17.18
N ASP A 524 -5.45 3.37 16.56
CA ASP A 524 -4.21 3.68 15.85
C ASP A 524 -3.00 3.75 16.78
N ILE A 525 -3.15 4.37 17.97
CA ILE A 525 -2.09 4.44 18.99
C ILE A 525 -1.73 3.04 19.49
N ALA A 526 -2.72 2.17 19.72
CA ALA A 526 -2.48 0.81 20.21
C ALA A 526 -1.60 -0.02 19.25
N GLU A 527 -1.61 0.32 17.98
CA GLU A 527 -0.79 -0.33 16.95
C GLU A 527 0.57 0.38 16.70
N MET A 528 0.81 1.55 17.32
CA MET A 528 2.08 2.26 17.17
C MET A 528 3.22 1.53 17.89
N PRO A 529 4.34 1.24 17.23
CA PRO A 529 5.52 0.72 17.91
C PRO A 529 6.05 1.76 18.92
N GLY A 530 6.32 1.30 20.15
CA GLY A 530 6.42 2.10 21.36
C GLY A 530 7.61 3.05 21.56
N GLU A 531 8.52 3.27 20.60
CA GLU A 531 9.81 3.87 20.90
C GLU A 531 10.02 5.31 20.37
N TYR A 532 9.12 5.86 19.61
CA TYR A 532 9.23 7.23 19.12
C TYR A 532 8.58 8.23 20.08
N ASP A 533 9.24 9.36 20.32
CA ASP A 533 8.74 10.42 21.19
C ASP A 533 7.37 10.95 20.75
N ILE A 534 7.11 10.98 19.44
CA ILE A 534 5.81 11.39 18.90
C ILE A 534 4.66 10.47 19.33
N ASN A 535 4.92 9.21 19.69
CA ASN A 535 3.92 8.30 20.24
C ASN A 535 3.47 8.72 21.64
N LEU A 536 4.41 9.26 22.44
CA LEU A 536 4.10 9.82 23.75
C LEU A 536 3.24 11.08 23.62
N VAL A 537 3.53 11.91 22.61
CA VAL A 537 2.67 13.05 22.25
C VAL A 537 1.26 12.62 21.87
N ALA A 538 1.14 11.62 20.99
CA ALA A 538 -0.15 11.09 20.59
C ALA A 538 -0.95 10.55 21.80
N ARG A 539 -0.30 9.82 22.70
CA ARG A 539 -0.92 9.31 23.93
C ARG A 539 -1.36 10.44 24.86
N ALA A 540 -0.52 11.44 25.09
CA ALA A 540 -0.86 12.58 25.92
C ALA A 540 -2.10 13.33 25.38
N LEU A 541 -2.11 13.62 24.09
CA LEU A 541 -3.23 14.26 23.40
C LEU A 541 -4.53 13.44 23.50
N LEU A 542 -4.44 12.14 23.26
CA LEU A 542 -5.61 11.25 23.35
C LEU A 542 -6.15 11.17 24.78
N SER A 543 -5.28 10.89 25.78
CA SER A 543 -5.68 10.79 27.20
C SER A 543 -6.34 12.07 27.68
N ALA A 544 -5.82 13.24 27.31
CA ALA A 544 -6.46 14.52 27.64
C ALA A 544 -7.87 14.66 27.05
N ARG A 545 -8.06 14.24 25.80
CA ARG A 545 -9.35 14.33 25.11
C ARG A 545 -10.37 13.28 25.54
N THR A 546 -9.91 12.17 26.10
CA THR A 546 -10.77 11.07 26.59
C THR A 546 -11.04 11.13 28.09
N GLY A 547 -10.64 12.23 28.77
CA GLY A 547 -10.92 12.44 30.20
C GLY A 547 -9.97 11.69 31.13
N ASP A 548 -8.77 11.35 30.68
CA ASP A 548 -7.68 10.75 31.47
C ASP A 548 -6.52 11.74 31.65
N PRO A 549 -6.64 12.76 32.52
CA PRO A 549 -5.58 13.74 32.72
C PRO A 549 -4.33 13.17 33.39
N GLU A 550 -4.46 12.07 34.15
CA GLU A 550 -3.30 11.41 34.78
C GLU A 550 -2.46 10.68 33.73
N GLY A 551 -3.10 9.92 32.83
CA GLY A 551 -2.43 9.29 31.70
C GLY A 551 -1.76 10.32 30.78
N ALA A 552 -2.40 11.45 30.53
CA ALA A 552 -1.84 12.53 29.73
C ALA A 552 -0.56 13.10 30.35
N ARG A 553 -0.58 13.41 31.67
CA ARG A 553 0.61 13.89 32.42
C ARG A 553 1.70 12.83 32.49
N ALA A 554 1.36 11.56 32.72
CA ALA A 554 2.34 10.48 32.73
C ALA A 554 3.08 10.33 31.39
N ALA A 555 2.35 10.43 30.27
CA ALA A 555 2.97 10.38 28.94
C ALA A 555 3.94 11.55 28.70
N LEU A 556 3.54 12.79 29.09
CA LEU A 556 4.42 13.96 29.00
C LEU A 556 5.61 13.86 29.95
N ALA A 557 5.47 13.33 31.17
CA ALA A 557 6.57 13.13 32.11
C ALA A 557 7.63 12.17 31.55
N VAL A 558 7.22 11.08 30.89
CA VAL A 558 8.15 10.18 30.21
C VAL A 558 8.85 10.89 29.06
N LEU A 559 8.13 11.70 28.28
CA LEU A 559 8.72 12.49 27.21
C LEU A 559 9.76 13.50 27.73
N HIS A 560 9.46 14.19 28.83
CA HIS A 560 10.38 15.10 29.51
C HIS A 560 11.63 14.39 30.01
N ALA A 561 11.49 13.20 30.60
CA ALA A 561 12.62 12.41 31.08
C ALA A 561 13.54 11.96 29.96
N ARG A 562 12.97 11.66 28.78
CA ARG A 562 13.76 11.26 27.60
C ARG A 562 14.44 12.44 26.91
N GLN A 563 13.72 13.53 26.71
CA GLN A 563 14.22 14.72 26.02
C GLN A 563 13.56 16.00 26.58
N ARG A 564 14.24 16.65 27.53
CA ARG A 564 13.81 17.94 28.11
C ARG A 564 13.51 19.00 27.04
N ALA A 565 14.35 19.05 26.00
CA ALA A 565 14.20 19.96 24.86
C ALA A 565 12.96 19.70 23.99
N TRP A 566 12.23 18.59 24.21
CA TRP A 566 11.09 18.28 23.34
C TRP A 566 9.90 19.25 23.56
N ILE A 567 9.61 19.60 24.80
CA ILE A 567 8.48 20.50 25.12
C ILE A 567 8.87 21.96 24.89
N GLU A 568 10.13 22.31 25.23
CA GLU A 568 10.66 23.65 24.93
C GLU A 568 10.71 23.92 23.41
N GLY A 569 10.94 22.89 22.59
CA GLY A 569 10.96 22.94 21.13
C GLY A 569 9.73 22.33 20.45
N ALA A 570 8.61 22.10 21.15
CA ALA A 570 7.43 21.39 20.61
C ALA A 570 6.91 22.06 19.32
N GLN A 571 6.85 23.39 19.30
CA GLN A 571 6.42 24.18 18.14
C GLN A 571 7.30 23.92 16.91
N GLU A 572 8.61 23.94 17.07
CA GLU A 572 9.55 23.67 15.99
C GLU A 572 9.42 22.23 15.50
N ARG A 573 9.29 21.26 16.40
CA ARG A 573 9.18 19.84 16.05
C ARG A 573 7.85 19.52 15.37
N LEU A 574 6.74 20.06 15.86
CA LEU A 574 5.46 19.93 15.22
C LEU A 574 5.45 20.60 13.82
N SER A 575 6.18 21.72 13.65
CA SER A 575 6.29 22.38 12.36
C SER A 575 7.01 21.54 11.29
N ARG A 576 7.89 20.62 11.71
CA ARG A 576 8.56 19.67 10.81
C ARG A 576 7.62 18.55 10.34
N LEU A 577 6.61 18.22 11.14
CA LEU A 577 5.67 17.12 10.90
C LEU A 577 4.35 17.58 10.27
N VAL A 578 3.93 18.80 10.61
CA VAL A 578 2.62 19.37 10.22
C VAL A 578 2.82 20.78 9.65
N ALA A 579 2.44 20.99 8.41
CA ALA A 579 2.58 22.27 7.75
C ALA A 579 1.38 23.19 7.93
N ALA A 580 0.15 22.66 8.08
CA ALA A 580 -1.06 23.45 8.27
C ALA A 580 -1.03 24.21 9.61
N PRO A 581 -1.09 25.56 9.63
CA PRO A 581 -1.01 26.33 10.87
C PRO A 581 -2.09 25.95 11.89
N TRP A 582 -3.34 25.83 11.44
CA TRP A 582 -4.48 25.52 12.32
C TRP A 582 -4.35 24.17 13.03
N ILE A 583 -3.68 23.18 12.40
CA ILE A 583 -3.43 21.88 13.03
C ILE A 583 -2.37 22.04 14.12
N ARG A 584 -1.29 22.76 13.83
CA ARG A 584 -0.23 23.04 14.82
C ARG A 584 -0.78 23.78 16.03
N ASP A 585 -1.56 24.85 15.77
CA ASP A 585 -2.17 25.68 16.82
C ASP A 585 -3.08 24.83 17.72
N ARG A 586 -3.87 23.91 17.13
CA ARG A 586 -4.71 22.99 17.88
C ARG A 586 -3.87 22.03 18.75
N LEU A 587 -2.88 21.36 18.16
CA LEU A 587 -2.01 20.43 18.89
C LEU A 587 -1.24 21.13 20.02
N GLU A 588 -0.73 22.32 19.78
CA GLU A 588 -0.04 23.14 20.80
C GLU A 588 -0.98 23.57 21.91
N ALA A 589 -2.19 24.01 21.59
CA ALA A 589 -3.18 24.40 22.60
C ALA A 589 -3.56 23.21 23.49
N ASP A 590 -3.78 22.04 22.88
CA ASP A 590 -4.11 20.81 23.61
C ASP A 590 -2.94 20.34 24.49
N LEU A 591 -1.68 20.41 24.02
CA LEU A 591 -0.49 20.09 24.82
C LEU A 591 -0.27 21.07 25.97
N LYS A 592 -0.48 22.38 25.76
CA LYS A 592 -0.38 23.40 26.81
C LYS A 592 -1.44 23.22 27.91
N ALA A 593 -2.65 22.83 27.51
CA ALA A 593 -3.73 22.56 28.47
C ALA A 593 -3.38 21.40 29.42
N ILE A 594 -2.64 20.37 28.95
CA ILE A 594 -2.18 19.27 29.81
C ILE A 594 -1.13 19.76 30.82
N GLY A 595 -0.17 20.61 30.39
CA GLY A 595 0.90 21.11 31.26
C GLY A 595 0.48 22.23 32.22
N GLY A 596 -0.59 22.96 31.91
CA GLY A 596 -1.06 24.10 32.72
C GLY A 596 -1.99 23.74 33.89
N ALA A 597 -2.37 22.47 34.04
CA ALA A 597 -3.23 22.01 35.12
C ALA A 597 -2.55 21.93 36.51
N ASP A 598 -1.24 22.17 36.58
CA ASP A 598 -0.44 22.10 37.82
C ASP A 598 -0.21 23.49 38.49
N THR A 599 -0.86 24.56 38.04
CA THR A 599 -0.70 25.92 38.59
C THR A 599 -1.91 26.43 39.39
N HIS A 600 -2.78 25.53 39.86
CA HIS A 600 -3.83 25.92 40.82
C HIS A 600 -3.92 24.98 42.02
#